data_6bd6cf5079162a270054507c85429840
#
_entry.id   6bd6cf5079162a270054507c85429840
#
_cell.length_a   1.000
_cell.length_b   1.000
_cell.length_c   1.000
_cell.angle_alpha   90.00
_cell.angle_beta   90.00
_cell.angle_gamma   90.00
#
_symmetry.space_group_name_H-M   'P 1'
#
loop_
_entity.id
_entity.type
_entity.pdbx_description
1 polymer ?
#
loop_
_entity_poly.entity_id
_entity_poly.type
_entity_poly.pdbx_seq_one_letter_code
_entity_poly.pdbx_strand_id
1 'polypeptide(L)'
;MVLRPVRRGKATREQPCRLKLTLQGTEINEVDTIRILGMLFQDNGHNSEMIRKLDSVTHQTSRLIKRISNKHHGMKENDLIRLVQAFVLSRINYVAPYMKPYAVERNKLNTIIRGAYKTALGLPIGTSTDKLRALGVHNTVEELIEGHLHSQYTRLTTTATGRHILAALGIQHEGTTQPKMNLPREVRKHLLVSPLPKNMHPEYHDARRRDRCKHLHERYHQDLGAVYTDAADHATNPAMTMVVTNSQGVLLSGGSIATTSTEDAEETAIALALTLPNATTIISDSKRAVQNYARGRISRFAARILRDIVPTDTVSIVWAPAHSSLPGNDFAHNTARELAYRAPGDRESGLTLHKDVLTTYQEITQAYRLARERYPAGHKSLSKAQEHTWRRLQTNTYPHPTIYSHIYPDRYTGICKFCPQPANLTHMMWGCPNLPKRYGNVETMEQWDAMMCSSDPVVQAAACEWAAGIQGFYSHADGCSDQMVHDFYFVNCICCLFKELDV
;
A
#
# COMPACT_ATOMS: atom_id res chain seq x y z
N MET A 1 8.09 -19.80 -33.12
CA MET A 1 9.26 -19.25 -32.38
C MET A 1 10.02 -20.42 -31.77
N VAL A 2 11.31 -20.54 -32.03
CA VAL A 2 12.19 -21.54 -31.42
C VAL A 2 12.92 -20.85 -30.28
N LEU A 3 12.66 -21.26 -29.02
CA LEU A 3 13.40 -20.75 -27.87
C LEU A 3 14.82 -21.35 -27.89
N ARG A 4 15.82 -20.54 -28.08
CA ARG A 4 17.22 -20.96 -28.09
C ARG A 4 17.80 -20.84 -26.68
N PRO A 5 18.54 -21.86 -26.20
CA PRO A 5 19.18 -21.77 -24.90
C PRO A 5 20.25 -20.64 -24.94
N VAL A 6 20.23 -19.77 -23.91
CA VAL A 6 21.25 -18.74 -23.73
C VAL A 6 22.58 -19.42 -23.38
N ARG A 7 23.52 -19.52 -24.34
CA ARG A 7 24.87 -20.03 -24.08
C ARG A 7 25.71 -18.97 -23.39
N ARG A 8 26.19 -19.28 -22.18
CA ARG A 8 27.24 -18.48 -21.52
C ARG A 8 28.58 -18.81 -22.20
N GLY A 9 29.09 -17.92 -23.05
CA GLY A 9 30.37 -18.06 -23.72
C GLY A 9 30.42 -17.33 -25.06
N LYS A 10 31.62 -17.18 -25.65
CA LYS A 10 31.79 -16.61 -26.98
C LYS A 10 30.98 -17.40 -28.01
N ALA A 11 30.07 -16.73 -28.69
CA ALA A 11 29.25 -17.31 -29.72
C ALA A 11 30.16 -17.87 -30.83
N THR A 12 30.24 -19.18 -30.94
CA THR A 12 30.69 -19.82 -32.17
C THR A 12 29.62 -19.49 -33.21
N ARG A 13 30.04 -18.92 -34.35
CA ARG A 13 29.19 -18.61 -35.50
C ARG A 13 28.72 -19.90 -36.21
N GLU A 14 28.01 -20.77 -35.53
CA GLU A 14 27.25 -21.80 -36.19
C GLU A 14 25.94 -21.17 -36.67
N GLN A 15 25.67 -21.29 -37.94
CA GLN A 15 24.39 -20.84 -38.50
C GLN A 15 23.25 -21.52 -37.74
N PRO A 16 22.28 -20.75 -37.27
CA PRO A 16 21.16 -21.32 -36.56
C PRO A 16 20.41 -22.28 -37.48
N CYS A 17 20.20 -23.52 -37.00
CA CYS A 17 19.34 -24.48 -37.70
C CYS A 17 17.95 -23.85 -37.84
N ARG A 18 17.57 -23.51 -39.07
CA ARG A 18 16.22 -23.01 -39.38
C ARG A 18 15.28 -24.21 -39.48
N LEU A 19 14.36 -24.32 -38.55
CA LEU A 19 13.28 -25.29 -38.61
C LEU A 19 12.25 -24.82 -39.66
N LYS A 20 12.09 -25.59 -40.74
CA LYS A 20 10.98 -25.37 -41.68
C LYS A 20 9.78 -26.15 -41.19
N LEU A 21 8.77 -25.44 -40.71
CA LEU A 21 7.51 -26.01 -40.32
C LEU A 21 6.44 -25.67 -41.36
N THR A 22 5.66 -26.68 -41.75
CA THR A 22 4.51 -26.47 -42.65
C THR A 22 3.24 -26.89 -41.96
N LEU A 23 2.18 -26.13 -42.12
CA LEU A 23 0.84 -26.48 -41.67
C LEU A 23 -0.08 -26.46 -42.89
N GLN A 24 -0.69 -27.60 -43.22
CA GLN A 24 -1.57 -27.75 -44.38
C GLN A 24 -0.95 -27.26 -45.69
N GLY A 25 0.37 -27.53 -45.89
CA GLY A 25 1.09 -27.10 -47.08
C GLY A 25 1.62 -25.64 -47.09
N THR A 26 1.25 -24.86 -46.08
CA THR A 26 1.72 -23.44 -45.91
C THR A 26 2.92 -23.39 -44.97
N GLU A 27 4.02 -22.76 -45.42
CA GLU A 27 5.24 -22.58 -44.60
C GLU A 27 4.96 -21.57 -43.48
N ILE A 28 5.30 -21.96 -42.23
CA ILE A 28 5.19 -21.08 -41.07
C ILE A 28 6.47 -20.27 -40.93
N ASN A 29 6.36 -18.95 -41.06
CA ASN A 29 7.48 -18.04 -40.92
C ASN A 29 8.05 -18.02 -39.49
N GLU A 30 9.37 -18.10 -39.36
CA GLU A 30 10.07 -17.88 -38.09
C GLU A 30 10.04 -16.39 -37.75
N VAL A 31 9.74 -16.07 -36.48
CA VAL A 31 9.73 -14.69 -35.94
C VAL A 31 10.59 -14.61 -34.69
N ASP A 32 11.31 -13.50 -34.53
CA ASP A 32 12.20 -13.28 -33.38
C ASP A 32 11.40 -12.90 -32.12
N THR A 33 10.20 -12.32 -32.29
CA THR A 33 9.34 -11.91 -31.19
C THR A 33 7.91 -12.35 -31.46
N ILE A 34 7.27 -12.95 -30.46
CA ILE A 34 5.85 -13.35 -30.51
C ILE A 34 5.07 -12.69 -29.37
N ARG A 35 3.84 -12.30 -29.66
CA ARG A 35 2.90 -11.78 -28.66
C ARG A 35 1.90 -12.87 -28.23
N ILE A 36 1.95 -13.25 -26.96
CA ILE A 36 1.02 -14.22 -26.36
C ILE A 36 0.32 -13.53 -25.17
N LEU A 37 -1.02 -13.48 -25.19
CA LEU A 37 -1.83 -12.87 -24.14
C LEU A 37 -1.36 -11.45 -23.71
N GLY A 38 -0.88 -10.68 -24.68
CA GLY A 38 -0.38 -9.30 -24.44
C GLY A 38 1.07 -9.19 -24.00
N MET A 39 1.73 -10.30 -23.63
CA MET A 39 3.15 -10.38 -23.33
C MET A 39 3.97 -10.58 -24.61
N LEU A 40 5.17 -10.01 -24.64
CA LEU A 40 6.13 -10.16 -25.74
C LEU A 40 7.23 -11.14 -25.31
N PHE A 41 7.39 -12.20 -26.08
CA PHE A 41 8.42 -13.21 -25.87
C PHE A 41 9.44 -13.12 -27.01
N GLN A 42 10.72 -13.02 -26.67
CA GLN A 42 11.81 -12.96 -27.60
C GLN A 42 12.53 -14.33 -27.71
N ASP A 43 13.00 -14.70 -28.88
CA ASP A 43 13.71 -15.96 -29.15
C ASP A 43 15.01 -16.11 -28.35
N ASN A 44 15.67 -14.98 -28.05
CA ASN A 44 16.92 -14.90 -27.29
C ASN A 44 16.73 -15.00 -25.76
N GLY A 45 15.49 -15.15 -25.27
CA GLY A 45 15.15 -15.26 -23.85
C GLY A 45 15.28 -13.96 -23.06
N HIS A 46 15.54 -12.81 -23.71
CA HIS A 46 15.53 -11.50 -23.07
C HIS A 46 14.13 -10.91 -23.05
N ASN A 47 13.90 -9.96 -22.12
CA ASN A 47 12.61 -9.27 -21.96
C ASN A 47 12.68 -7.80 -22.40
N SER A 48 13.69 -7.43 -23.17
CA SER A 48 13.98 -6.03 -23.51
C SER A 48 12.82 -5.31 -24.22
N GLU A 49 12.14 -5.99 -25.14
CA GLU A 49 10.98 -5.46 -25.87
C GLU A 49 9.78 -5.21 -24.94
N MET A 50 9.50 -6.17 -24.06
CA MET A 50 8.43 -6.04 -23.09
C MET A 50 8.71 -4.91 -22.10
N ILE A 51 9.93 -4.82 -21.59
CA ILE A 51 10.35 -3.75 -20.67
C ILE A 51 10.25 -2.39 -21.36
N ARG A 52 10.67 -2.25 -22.62
CA ARG A 52 10.52 -1.02 -23.41
C ARG A 52 9.05 -0.60 -23.55
N LYS A 53 8.16 -1.57 -23.78
CA LYS A 53 6.71 -1.33 -23.83
C LYS A 53 6.17 -0.85 -22.49
N LEU A 54 6.55 -1.49 -21.38
CA LEU A 54 6.15 -1.08 -20.03
C LEU A 54 6.65 0.33 -19.71
N ASP A 55 7.89 0.64 -20.05
CA ASP A 55 8.49 1.96 -19.86
C ASP A 55 7.73 3.05 -20.64
N SER A 56 7.46 2.83 -21.92
CA SER A 56 6.70 3.75 -22.76
C SER A 56 5.31 4.06 -22.18
N VAL A 57 4.58 3.03 -21.74
CA VAL A 57 3.26 3.20 -21.14
C VAL A 57 3.35 3.91 -19.80
N THR A 58 4.37 3.62 -19.00
CA THR A 58 4.59 4.29 -17.71
C THR A 58 4.90 5.76 -17.92
N HIS A 59 5.71 6.11 -18.93
CA HIS A 59 5.96 7.50 -19.28
C HIS A 59 4.68 8.26 -19.68
N GLN A 60 3.82 7.64 -20.50
CA GLN A 60 2.52 8.24 -20.86
C GLN A 60 1.65 8.47 -19.63
N THR A 61 1.53 7.47 -18.76
CA THR A 61 0.77 7.56 -17.50
C THR A 61 1.37 8.63 -16.58
N SER A 62 2.68 8.68 -16.45
CA SER A 62 3.37 9.68 -15.62
C SER A 62 3.13 11.11 -16.11
N ARG A 63 3.04 11.34 -17.42
CA ARG A 63 2.66 12.65 -17.98
C ARG A 63 1.22 13.04 -17.57
N LEU A 64 0.28 12.10 -17.59
CA LEU A 64 -1.09 12.34 -17.15
C LEU A 64 -1.13 12.63 -15.65
N ILE A 65 -0.47 11.80 -14.83
CA ILE A 65 -0.36 12.02 -13.39
C ILE A 65 0.23 13.40 -13.09
N LYS A 66 1.29 13.81 -13.78
CA LYS A 66 1.92 15.12 -13.60
C LYS A 66 0.96 16.29 -13.86
N ARG A 67 0.06 16.16 -14.84
CA ARG A 67 -0.95 17.20 -15.14
C ARG A 67 -1.98 17.36 -14.02
N ILE A 68 -2.40 16.25 -13.40
CA ILE A 68 -3.42 16.25 -12.34
C ILE A 68 -2.84 16.38 -10.93
N SER A 69 -1.53 16.26 -10.76
CA SER A 69 -0.82 16.35 -9.47
C SER A 69 -0.38 17.78 -9.13
N ASN A 70 -1.07 18.81 -9.65
CA ASN A 70 -0.75 20.19 -9.33
C ASN A 70 -0.64 20.41 -7.82
N LYS A 71 0.40 21.12 -7.37
CA LYS A 71 0.71 21.34 -5.95
C LYS A 71 -0.33 22.15 -5.18
N HIS A 72 -1.14 22.97 -5.87
CA HIS A 72 -2.13 23.83 -5.22
C HIS A 72 -3.53 23.21 -5.23
N HIS A 73 -3.97 22.72 -6.39
CA HIS A 73 -5.35 22.25 -6.62
C HIS A 73 -5.41 20.84 -7.20
N GLY A 74 -4.28 20.10 -7.17
CA GLY A 74 -4.21 18.75 -7.69
C GLY A 74 -4.81 17.70 -6.76
N MET A 75 -4.91 16.49 -7.27
CA MET A 75 -5.37 15.32 -6.52
C MET A 75 -4.49 15.06 -5.30
N LYS A 76 -5.09 14.55 -4.24
CA LYS A 76 -4.41 14.13 -3.01
C LYS A 76 -3.46 12.94 -3.28
N GLU A 77 -2.45 12.78 -2.41
CA GLU A 77 -1.42 11.75 -2.53
C GLU A 77 -1.99 10.35 -2.69
N ASN A 78 -2.95 9.97 -1.85
CA ASN A 78 -3.54 8.63 -1.88
C ASN A 78 -4.19 8.29 -3.22
N ASP A 79 -4.87 9.26 -3.84
CA ASP A 79 -5.51 9.05 -5.14
C ASP A 79 -4.49 8.95 -6.27
N LEU A 80 -3.41 9.75 -6.20
CA LEU A 80 -2.30 9.66 -7.14
C LEU A 80 -1.58 8.30 -7.03
N ILE A 81 -1.37 7.78 -5.82
CA ILE A 81 -0.82 6.45 -5.59
C ILE A 81 -1.73 5.37 -6.17
N ARG A 82 -3.06 5.47 -5.99
CA ARG A 82 -4.04 4.57 -6.61
C ARG A 82 -3.95 4.58 -8.14
N LEU A 83 -3.74 5.74 -8.76
CA LEU A 83 -3.54 5.82 -10.21
C LEU A 83 -2.24 5.11 -10.66
N VAL A 84 -1.14 5.26 -9.90
CA VAL A 84 0.09 4.50 -10.18
C VAL A 84 -0.17 3.00 -10.07
N GLN A 85 -0.88 2.56 -9.03
CA GLN A 85 -1.23 1.15 -8.85
C GLN A 85 -2.10 0.63 -9.99
N ALA A 86 -3.13 1.38 -10.39
CA ALA A 86 -4.07 0.97 -11.43
C ALA A 86 -3.47 0.97 -12.84
N PHE A 87 -2.63 1.92 -13.19
CA PHE A 87 -2.17 2.11 -14.56
C PHE A 87 -0.73 1.69 -14.83
N VAL A 88 0.11 1.62 -13.79
CA VAL A 88 1.52 1.21 -13.93
C VAL A 88 1.76 -0.16 -13.31
N LEU A 89 1.51 -0.29 -11.99
CA LEU A 89 1.82 -1.53 -11.30
C LEU A 89 0.97 -2.71 -11.78
N SER A 90 -0.30 -2.51 -12.11
CA SER A 90 -1.16 -3.58 -12.65
C SER A 90 -0.57 -4.22 -13.89
N ARG A 91 0.06 -3.44 -14.76
CA ARG A 91 0.69 -3.94 -15.99
C ARG A 91 2.01 -4.66 -15.71
N ILE A 92 2.81 -4.14 -14.77
CA ILE A 92 4.05 -4.80 -14.34
C ILE A 92 3.70 -6.13 -13.66
N ASN A 93 2.73 -6.14 -12.75
CA ASN A 93 2.28 -7.33 -12.04
C ASN A 93 1.69 -8.40 -12.97
N TYR A 94 1.06 -7.97 -14.06
CA TYR A 94 0.54 -8.90 -15.06
C TYR A 94 1.63 -9.66 -15.81
N VAL A 95 2.80 -9.04 -16.00
CA VAL A 95 3.86 -9.55 -16.86
C VAL A 95 5.04 -10.13 -16.07
N ALA A 96 5.49 -9.42 -15.02
CA ALA A 96 6.74 -9.72 -14.32
C ALA A 96 6.85 -11.16 -13.76
N PRO A 97 5.78 -11.78 -13.21
CA PRO A 97 5.86 -13.15 -12.69
C PRO A 97 6.13 -14.22 -13.77
N TYR A 98 5.77 -13.93 -15.02
CA TYR A 98 5.94 -14.85 -16.16
C TYR A 98 7.25 -14.61 -16.92
N MET A 99 7.90 -13.49 -16.68
CA MET A 99 9.25 -13.21 -17.14
C MET A 99 10.23 -13.74 -16.09
N LYS A 100 11.38 -14.25 -16.51
CA LYS A 100 12.52 -14.50 -15.62
C LYS A 100 13.52 -13.37 -15.80
N PRO A 101 13.26 -12.16 -15.24
CA PRO A 101 14.06 -11.00 -15.55
C PRO A 101 15.47 -11.14 -14.98
N TYR A 102 16.48 -10.82 -15.79
CA TYR A 102 17.88 -10.74 -15.38
C TYR A 102 18.09 -9.56 -14.40
N ALA A 103 19.22 -9.54 -13.71
CA ALA A 103 19.50 -8.48 -12.72
C ALA A 103 19.40 -7.07 -13.32
N VAL A 104 19.93 -6.87 -14.53
CA VAL A 104 19.84 -5.59 -15.26
C VAL A 104 18.37 -5.22 -15.58
N GLU A 105 17.57 -6.20 -15.97
CA GLU A 105 16.15 -6.03 -16.30
C GLU A 105 15.33 -5.71 -15.05
N ARG A 106 15.60 -6.40 -13.92
CA ARG A 106 14.99 -6.05 -12.61
C ARG A 106 15.31 -4.62 -12.20
N ASN A 107 16.56 -4.19 -12.36
CA ASN A 107 16.96 -2.82 -12.05
C ASN A 107 16.21 -1.79 -12.91
N LYS A 108 16.00 -2.07 -14.20
CA LYS A 108 15.18 -1.22 -15.09
C LYS A 108 13.74 -1.15 -14.62
N LEU A 109 13.11 -2.28 -14.31
CA LEU A 109 11.74 -2.33 -13.79
C LEU A 109 11.61 -1.57 -12.47
N ASN A 110 12.55 -1.74 -11.55
CA ASN A 110 12.60 -0.98 -10.29
C ASN A 110 12.76 0.53 -10.54
N THR A 111 13.49 0.93 -11.57
CA THR A 111 13.64 2.35 -11.95
C THR A 111 12.32 2.90 -12.49
N ILE A 112 11.60 2.14 -13.32
CA ILE A 112 10.27 2.49 -13.83
C ILE A 112 9.29 2.67 -12.67
N ILE A 113 9.24 1.71 -11.73
CA ILE A 113 8.37 1.79 -10.54
C ILE A 113 8.68 3.05 -9.73
N ARG A 114 9.95 3.24 -9.34
CA ARG A 114 10.36 4.42 -8.57
C ARG A 114 10.04 5.73 -9.28
N GLY A 115 10.25 5.80 -10.60
CA GLY A 115 9.93 6.97 -11.42
C GLY A 115 8.45 7.35 -11.36
N ALA A 116 7.56 6.36 -11.45
CA ALA A 116 6.12 6.57 -11.35
C ALA A 116 5.71 7.13 -9.96
N TYR A 117 6.25 6.55 -8.88
CA TYR A 117 5.96 7.04 -7.52
C TYR A 117 6.57 8.41 -7.25
N LYS A 118 7.80 8.67 -7.69
CA LYS A 118 8.40 10.02 -7.59
C LYS A 118 7.51 11.06 -8.29
N THR A 119 6.99 10.73 -9.46
CA THR A 119 6.07 11.62 -10.19
C THR A 119 4.76 11.86 -9.43
N ALA A 120 4.15 10.82 -8.88
CA ALA A 120 2.91 10.93 -8.12
C ALA A 120 3.08 11.76 -6.83
N LEU A 121 4.20 11.59 -6.14
CA LEU A 121 4.54 12.32 -4.92
C LEU A 121 5.11 13.72 -5.17
N GLY A 122 5.31 14.12 -6.44
CA GLY A 122 5.94 15.39 -6.79
C GLY A 122 7.40 15.51 -6.38
N LEU A 123 8.10 14.37 -6.24
CA LEU A 123 9.50 14.32 -5.85
C LEU A 123 10.43 14.44 -7.06
N PRO A 124 11.61 15.07 -6.90
CA PRO A 124 12.63 15.14 -7.94
C PRO A 124 13.10 13.74 -8.37
N ILE A 125 13.52 13.60 -9.62
CA ILE A 125 14.04 12.34 -10.16
C ILE A 125 15.27 11.83 -9.39
N GLY A 126 16.12 12.76 -8.92
CA GLY A 126 17.31 12.48 -8.10
C GLY A 126 17.03 12.11 -6.64
N THR A 127 15.77 12.01 -6.20
CA THR A 127 15.43 11.58 -4.83
C THR A 127 16.09 10.25 -4.49
N SER A 128 16.75 10.16 -3.32
CA SER A 128 17.40 8.95 -2.84
C SER A 128 16.43 7.76 -2.83
N THR A 129 16.91 6.60 -3.27
CA THR A 129 16.14 5.36 -3.24
C THR A 129 15.79 4.94 -1.82
N ASP A 130 16.71 5.12 -0.87
CA ASP A 130 16.49 4.72 0.53
C ASP A 130 15.45 5.61 1.22
N LYS A 131 15.51 6.93 0.96
CA LYS A 131 14.48 7.86 1.43
C LYS A 131 13.11 7.57 0.81
N LEU A 132 13.03 7.24 -0.48
CA LEU A 132 11.79 6.84 -1.12
C LEU A 132 11.25 5.51 -0.56
N ARG A 133 12.12 4.56 -0.24
CA ARG A 133 11.75 3.29 0.43
C ARG A 133 11.19 3.51 1.82
N ALA A 134 11.79 4.42 2.59
CA ALA A 134 11.37 4.77 3.93
C ALA A 134 9.95 5.40 4.01
N LEU A 135 9.39 5.84 2.87
CA LEU A 135 8.00 6.26 2.79
C LEU A 135 6.99 5.11 2.80
N GLY A 136 7.42 3.86 2.65
CA GLY A 136 6.53 2.69 2.67
C GLY A 136 5.51 2.59 1.51
N VAL A 137 5.62 3.43 0.47
CA VAL A 137 4.57 3.57 -0.55
C VAL A 137 4.67 2.58 -1.70
N HIS A 138 5.84 1.97 -1.96
CA HIS A 138 6.05 1.12 -3.13
C HIS A 138 6.79 -0.17 -2.80
N ASN A 139 6.60 -1.17 -3.64
CA ASN A 139 7.32 -2.43 -3.62
C ASN A 139 8.37 -2.48 -4.73
N THR A 140 9.42 -3.28 -4.54
CA THR A 140 10.33 -3.66 -5.62
C THR A 140 9.69 -4.69 -6.54
N VAL A 141 10.22 -4.86 -7.75
CA VAL A 141 9.72 -5.88 -8.68
C VAL A 141 9.90 -7.30 -8.12
N GLU A 142 10.95 -7.53 -7.34
CA GLU A 142 11.21 -8.79 -6.66
C GLU A 142 10.09 -9.13 -5.67
N GLU A 143 9.73 -8.18 -4.82
CA GLU A 143 8.64 -8.33 -3.83
C GLU A 143 7.28 -8.54 -4.51
N LEU A 144 7.03 -7.87 -5.64
CA LEU A 144 5.83 -8.05 -6.43
C LEU A 144 5.75 -9.44 -7.06
N ILE A 145 6.86 -9.94 -7.61
CA ILE A 145 6.96 -11.29 -8.20
C ILE A 145 6.77 -12.34 -7.11
N GLU A 146 7.47 -12.20 -5.98
CA GLU A 146 7.37 -13.13 -4.85
C GLU A 146 5.95 -13.19 -4.30
N GLY A 147 5.34 -12.04 -4.03
CA GLY A 147 3.95 -11.98 -3.55
C GLY A 147 2.96 -12.63 -4.53
N HIS A 148 3.16 -12.42 -5.83
CA HIS A 148 2.32 -13.03 -6.86
C HIS A 148 2.50 -14.55 -6.92
N LEU A 149 3.73 -15.03 -7.00
CA LEU A 149 4.04 -16.46 -7.10
C LEU A 149 3.58 -17.21 -5.84
N HIS A 150 3.85 -16.66 -4.66
CA HIS A 150 3.42 -17.27 -3.40
C HIS A 150 1.89 -17.36 -3.30
N SER A 151 1.20 -16.27 -3.63
CA SER A 151 -0.27 -16.25 -3.64
C SER A 151 -0.86 -17.24 -4.66
N GLN A 152 -0.27 -17.36 -5.85
CA GLN A 152 -0.68 -18.34 -6.85
C GLN A 152 -0.45 -19.79 -6.36
N TYR A 153 0.72 -20.07 -5.80
CA TYR A 153 1.03 -21.37 -5.23
C TYR A 153 0.04 -21.75 -4.13
N THR A 154 -0.19 -20.86 -3.17
CA THR A 154 -1.17 -21.09 -2.09
C THR A 154 -2.56 -21.36 -2.63
N ARG A 155 -3.01 -20.60 -3.63
CA ARG A 155 -4.30 -20.82 -4.29
C ARG A 155 -4.37 -22.18 -4.99
N LEU A 156 -3.31 -22.61 -5.66
CA LEU A 156 -3.27 -23.91 -6.34
C LEU A 156 -3.28 -25.07 -5.33
N THR A 157 -2.60 -24.94 -4.19
CA THR A 157 -2.61 -25.99 -3.15
C THR A 157 -3.99 -26.20 -2.52
N THR A 158 -4.86 -25.17 -2.51
CA THR A 158 -6.19 -25.24 -1.88
C THR A 158 -7.23 -26.02 -2.70
N THR A 159 -7.04 -26.18 -4.00
CA THR A 159 -8.01 -26.83 -4.89
C THR A 159 -7.51 -28.17 -5.45
N ALA A 160 -8.39 -29.14 -5.67
CA ALA A 160 -8.02 -30.42 -6.26
C ALA A 160 -7.39 -30.26 -7.65
N THR A 161 -8.01 -29.45 -8.52
CA THR A 161 -7.48 -29.13 -9.85
C THR A 161 -6.11 -28.43 -9.76
N GLY A 162 -5.95 -27.48 -8.83
CA GLY A 162 -4.67 -26.80 -8.64
C GLY A 162 -3.56 -27.74 -8.21
N ARG A 163 -3.83 -28.67 -7.29
CA ARG A 163 -2.86 -29.70 -6.90
C ARG A 163 -2.49 -30.62 -8.05
N HIS A 164 -3.46 -30.97 -8.89
CA HIS A 164 -3.20 -31.75 -10.11
C HIS A 164 -2.27 -30.99 -11.08
N ILE A 165 -2.47 -29.69 -11.24
CA ILE A 165 -1.57 -28.83 -12.04
C ILE A 165 -0.17 -28.80 -11.45
N LEU A 166 -0.03 -28.60 -10.12
CA LEU A 166 1.26 -28.59 -9.47
C LEU A 166 2.01 -29.93 -9.64
N ALA A 167 1.30 -31.04 -9.47
CA ALA A 167 1.85 -32.39 -9.68
C ALA A 167 2.30 -32.59 -11.15
N ALA A 168 1.49 -32.16 -12.12
CA ALA A 168 1.83 -32.23 -13.55
C ALA A 168 3.07 -31.39 -13.91
N LEU A 169 3.33 -30.31 -13.16
CA LEU A 169 4.52 -29.47 -13.30
C LEU A 169 5.72 -29.96 -12.48
N GLY A 170 5.60 -31.08 -11.76
CA GLY A 170 6.65 -31.61 -10.87
C GLY A 170 6.91 -30.75 -9.66
N ILE A 171 5.98 -29.85 -9.28
CA ILE A 171 6.09 -28.97 -8.11
C ILE A 171 5.55 -29.72 -6.90
N GLN A 172 6.42 -30.01 -5.93
CA GLN A 172 6.01 -30.59 -4.67
C GLN A 172 5.15 -29.58 -3.89
N HIS A 173 4.09 -30.05 -3.29
CA HIS A 173 3.23 -29.27 -2.41
C HIS A 173 3.00 -30.05 -1.11
N GLU A 174 3.20 -29.42 0.00
CA GLU A 174 2.72 -29.89 1.28
C GLU A 174 1.18 -29.82 1.25
N GLY A 175 0.54 -30.88 1.76
CA GLY A 175 -0.91 -31.04 1.67
C GLY A 175 -1.70 -29.78 2.05
N THR A 176 -2.99 -29.77 1.76
CA THR A 176 -3.87 -28.62 1.94
C THR A 176 -3.76 -27.95 3.31
N THR A 177 -2.98 -26.90 3.42
CA THR A 177 -3.27 -25.88 4.44
C THR A 177 -4.59 -25.23 4.02
N GLN A 178 -5.68 -25.67 4.62
CA GLN A 178 -6.97 -25.01 4.38
C GLN A 178 -6.86 -23.62 5.02
N PRO A 179 -7.02 -22.53 4.26
CA PRO A 179 -6.89 -21.18 4.80
C PRO A 179 -7.93 -20.85 5.88
N LYS A 180 -9.01 -21.67 5.95
CA LYS A 180 -10.06 -21.53 6.96
C LYS A 180 -10.21 -22.83 7.74
N MET A 181 -10.33 -22.68 9.06
CA MET A 181 -10.58 -23.79 9.99
C MET A 181 -12.08 -24.09 10.08
N ASN A 182 -12.39 -25.30 10.48
CA ASN A 182 -13.80 -25.62 10.79
C ASN A 182 -14.18 -24.94 12.11
N LEU A 183 -15.36 -24.33 12.13
CA LEU A 183 -15.96 -23.81 13.34
C LEU A 183 -16.14 -24.97 14.36
N PRO A 184 -15.71 -24.82 15.64
CA PRO A 184 -15.88 -25.86 16.64
C PRO A 184 -17.33 -26.33 16.72
N ARG A 185 -17.53 -27.65 16.83
CA ARG A 185 -18.84 -28.28 16.73
C ARG A 185 -19.82 -27.78 17.80
N GLU A 186 -19.31 -27.56 19.01
CA GLU A 186 -20.13 -27.08 20.14
C GLU A 186 -20.57 -25.63 19.92
N VAL A 187 -19.70 -24.75 19.45
CA VAL A 187 -20.06 -23.38 19.07
C VAL A 187 -21.11 -23.39 17.96
N ARG A 188 -20.92 -24.24 16.96
CA ARG A 188 -21.85 -24.30 15.81
C ARG A 188 -23.27 -24.70 16.19
N LYS A 189 -23.45 -25.53 17.19
CA LYS A 189 -24.78 -25.95 17.70
C LYS A 189 -25.59 -24.80 18.30
N HIS A 190 -24.89 -23.83 18.88
CA HIS A 190 -25.49 -22.67 19.57
C HIS A 190 -25.47 -21.39 18.73
N LEU A 191 -25.11 -21.49 17.44
CA LEU A 191 -24.99 -20.34 16.57
C LEU A 191 -26.11 -20.25 15.56
N LEU A 192 -26.85 -19.15 15.55
CA LEU A 192 -27.85 -18.82 14.57
C LEU A 192 -27.36 -17.66 13.68
N VAL A 193 -27.02 -17.95 12.42
CA VAL A 193 -26.59 -16.90 11.48
C VAL A 193 -27.78 -16.46 10.63
N SER A 194 -28.18 -15.20 10.77
CA SER A 194 -29.27 -14.62 10.01
C SER A 194 -28.97 -14.61 8.51
N PRO A 195 -29.93 -14.99 7.63
CA PRO A 195 -29.74 -14.90 6.20
C PRO A 195 -29.38 -13.48 5.75
N LEU A 196 -28.42 -13.39 4.81
CA LEU A 196 -28.04 -12.10 4.25
C LEU A 196 -29.16 -11.57 3.33
N PRO A 197 -29.59 -10.30 3.51
CA PRO A 197 -30.61 -9.71 2.66
C PRO A 197 -30.09 -9.51 1.24
N LYS A 198 -30.98 -9.66 0.27
CA LYS A 198 -30.72 -9.41 -1.16
C LYS A 198 -30.79 -7.89 -1.44
N ASN A 199 -30.19 -7.48 -2.55
CA ASN A 199 -30.26 -6.09 -3.05
C ASN A 199 -29.75 -5.04 -2.04
N MET A 200 -28.51 -5.23 -1.59
CA MET A 200 -27.82 -4.34 -0.62
C MET A 200 -26.52 -3.76 -1.20
N HIS A 201 -26.49 -3.48 -2.51
CA HIS A 201 -25.32 -2.85 -3.14
C HIS A 201 -25.18 -1.40 -2.65
N PRO A 202 -23.96 -0.92 -2.31
CA PRO A 202 -23.75 0.42 -1.76
C PRO A 202 -24.27 1.55 -2.65
N GLU A 203 -24.03 1.47 -3.96
CA GLU A 203 -24.38 2.52 -4.92
C GLU A 203 -25.83 2.50 -5.37
N TYR A 204 -26.45 1.31 -5.48
CA TYR A 204 -27.77 1.16 -6.09
C TYR A 204 -28.93 1.00 -5.09
N HIS A 205 -28.61 0.70 -3.83
CA HIS A 205 -29.64 0.36 -2.84
C HIS A 205 -29.47 1.12 -1.50
N ASP A 206 -29.00 2.36 -1.57
CA ASP A 206 -28.68 3.16 -0.39
C ASP A 206 -29.88 3.36 0.54
N ALA A 207 -31.06 3.69 0.02
CA ALA A 207 -32.28 3.82 0.81
C ALA A 207 -32.58 2.53 1.60
N ARG A 208 -32.50 1.38 0.94
CA ARG A 208 -32.77 0.07 1.55
C ARG A 208 -31.72 -0.31 2.61
N ARG A 209 -30.49 0.14 2.45
CA ARG A 209 -29.41 -0.02 3.46
C ARG A 209 -29.72 0.82 4.70
N ARG A 210 -30.13 2.07 4.51
CA ARG A 210 -30.54 2.96 5.62
C ARG A 210 -31.76 2.44 6.37
N ASP A 211 -32.78 1.98 5.65
CA ASP A 211 -33.98 1.39 6.26
C ASP A 211 -33.62 0.16 7.11
N ARG A 212 -32.71 -0.71 6.61
CA ARG A 212 -32.23 -1.83 7.40
C ARG A 212 -31.49 -1.38 8.65
N CYS A 213 -30.62 -0.39 8.57
CA CYS A 213 -29.92 0.15 9.74
C CYS A 213 -30.90 0.74 10.77
N LYS A 214 -31.91 1.48 10.29
CA LYS A 214 -32.96 1.99 11.14
C LYS A 214 -33.70 0.87 11.86
N HIS A 215 -34.11 -0.17 11.15
CA HIS A 215 -34.78 -1.33 11.72
C HIS A 215 -33.91 -2.08 12.75
N LEU A 216 -32.59 -2.25 12.45
CA LEU A 216 -31.65 -2.87 13.38
C LEU A 216 -31.45 -2.00 14.63
N HIS A 217 -31.39 -0.68 14.47
CA HIS A 217 -31.31 0.24 15.60
C HIS A 217 -32.56 0.16 16.47
N GLU A 218 -33.76 0.28 15.91
CA GLU A 218 -35.02 0.18 16.62
C GLU A 218 -35.12 -1.13 17.41
N ARG A 219 -34.61 -2.22 16.85
CA ARG A 219 -34.70 -3.56 17.47
C ARG A 219 -33.68 -3.79 18.58
N TYR A 220 -32.46 -3.24 18.45
CA TYR A 220 -31.31 -3.64 19.29
C TYR A 220 -30.73 -2.51 20.16
N HIS A 221 -31.18 -1.26 20.04
CA HIS A 221 -30.57 -0.14 20.78
C HIS A 221 -30.76 -0.24 22.32
N GLN A 222 -31.78 -0.93 22.78
CA GLN A 222 -32.03 -1.17 24.21
C GLN A 222 -31.69 -2.61 24.64
N ASP A 223 -31.30 -3.46 23.72
CA ASP A 223 -30.93 -4.84 24.02
C ASP A 223 -29.53 -4.89 24.64
N LEU A 224 -29.43 -5.22 25.91
CA LEU A 224 -28.17 -5.35 26.64
C LEU A 224 -27.31 -6.52 26.16
N GLY A 225 -27.91 -7.51 25.50
CA GLY A 225 -27.22 -8.64 24.90
C GLY A 225 -26.77 -8.40 23.46
N ALA A 226 -27.13 -7.26 22.87
CA ALA A 226 -26.70 -6.91 21.53
C ALA A 226 -25.33 -6.25 21.55
N VAL A 227 -24.37 -6.83 20.80
CA VAL A 227 -22.99 -6.33 20.69
C VAL A 227 -22.63 -6.08 19.24
N TYR A 228 -21.76 -5.11 19.02
CA TYR A 228 -21.28 -4.68 17.70
C TYR A 228 -19.80 -4.98 17.57
N THR A 229 -19.39 -5.50 16.41
CA THR A 229 -18.02 -5.90 16.16
C THR A 229 -17.46 -5.16 14.95
N ASP A 230 -16.21 -4.72 15.06
CA ASP A 230 -15.47 -4.12 13.94
C ASP A 230 -13.97 -4.38 14.07
N ALA A 231 -13.22 -4.18 12.99
CA ALA A 231 -11.78 -4.29 12.96
C ALA A 231 -11.15 -3.15 12.16
N ALA A 232 -9.98 -2.67 12.61
CA ALA A 232 -9.23 -1.60 11.94
C ALA A 232 -7.77 -2.00 11.73
N ASP A 233 -7.18 -1.49 10.62
CA ASP A 233 -5.76 -1.62 10.36
C ASP A 233 -4.94 -0.91 11.45
N HIS A 234 -3.88 -1.55 11.92
CA HIS A 234 -2.94 -0.92 12.83
C HIS A 234 -2.11 0.15 12.09
N ALA A 235 -1.89 1.30 12.74
CA ALA A 235 -1.28 2.45 12.08
C ALA A 235 0.18 2.22 11.62
N THR A 236 0.93 1.39 12.36
CA THR A 236 2.40 1.26 12.18
C THR A 236 2.89 -0.16 11.96
N ASN A 237 2.06 -1.17 12.18
CA ASN A 237 2.46 -2.58 12.13
C ASN A 237 1.56 -3.39 11.19
N PRO A 238 2.03 -4.52 10.62
CA PRO A 238 1.19 -5.47 9.89
C PRO A 238 0.28 -6.24 10.84
N ALA A 239 -0.64 -5.55 11.49
CA ALA A 239 -1.57 -6.05 12.49
C ALA A 239 -2.94 -5.41 12.30
N MET A 240 -3.97 -6.05 12.85
CA MET A 240 -5.32 -5.53 12.91
C MET A 240 -5.78 -5.48 14.36
N THR A 241 -6.51 -4.43 14.69
CA THR A 241 -7.18 -4.27 15.99
C THR A 241 -8.65 -4.62 15.85
N MET A 242 -9.17 -5.42 16.76
CA MET A 242 -10.56 -5.85 16.80
C MET A 242 -11.21 -5.37 18.07
N VAL A 243 -12.48 -5.02 17.98
CA VAL A 243 -13.28 -4.55 19.12
C VAL A 243 -14.65 -5.18 19.15
N VAL A 244 -15.18 -5.26 20.36
CA VAL A 244 -16.58 -5.59 20.65
C VAL A 244 -17.14 -4.51 21.56
N THR A 245 -18.17 -3.81 21.11
CA THR A 245 -18.83 -2.75 21.87
C THR A 245 -20.31 -3.07 22.08
N ASN A 246 -20.92 -2.48 23.09
CA ASN A 246 -22.38 -2.52 23.24
C ASN A 246 -23.07 -1.43 22.40
N SER A 247 -24.39 -1.36 22.45
CA SER A 247 -25.21 -0.35 21.75
C SER A 247 -24.94 1.09 22.18
N GLN A 248 -24.33 1.30 23.35
CA GLN A 248 -23.97 2.61 23.92
C GLN A 248 -22.53 3.02 23.63
N GLY A 249 -21.77 2.20 22.88
CA GLY A 249 -20.37 2.46 22.52
C GLY A 249 -19.37 2.09 23.61
N VAL A 250 -19.77 1.40 24.67
CA VAL A 250 -18.83 0.92 25.70
C VAL A 250 -18.05 -0.27 25.15
N LEU A 251 -16.74 -0.20 25.23
CA LEU A 251 -15.84 -1.31 24.86
C LEU A 251 -16.00 -2.46 25.84
N LEU A 252 -16.42 -3.62 25.37
CA LEU A 252 -16.59 -4.85 26.16
C LEU A 252 -15.38 -5.79 26.05
N SER A 253 -14.81 -5.89 24.85
CA SER A 253 -13.63 -6.70 24.57
C SER A 253 -12.87 -6.13 23.38
N GLY A 254 -11.58 -6.37 23.33
CA GLY A 254 -10.75 -5.96 22.20
C GLY A 254 -9.39 -6.65 22.22
N GLY A 255 -8.72 -6.62 21.11
CA GLY A 255 -7.40 -7.22 20.94
C GLY A 255 -6.76 -6.88 19.62
N SER A 256 -5.54 -7.35 19.42
CA SER A 256 -4.81 -7.19 18.16
C SER A 256 -4.29 -8.54 17.68
N ILE A 257 -4.30 -8.74 16.37
CA ILE A 257 -3.73 -9.92 15.71
C ILE A 257 -2.74 -9.49 14.64
N ALA A 258 -1.67 -10.29 14.49
CA ALA A 258 -0.66 -10.07 13.45
C ALA A 258 -1.15 -10.61 12.11
N THR A 259 -2.02 -9.85 11.44
CA THR A 259 -2.54 -10.13 10.10
C THR A 259 -2.77 -8.82 9.35
N THR A 260 -2.72 -8.88 8.03
CA THR A 260 -3.14 -7.81 7.14
C THR A 260 -4.49 -8.12 6.46
N SER A 261 -5.11 -9.23 6.84
CA SER A 261 -6.41 -9.68 6.35
C SER A 261 -7.55 -9.09 7.18
N THR A 262 -8.23 -8.10 6.64
CA THR A 262 -9.44 -7.53 7.25
C THR A 262 -10.49 -8.61 7.52
N GLU A 263 -10.64 -9.58 6.59
CA GLU A 263 -11.59 -10.69 6.75
C GLU A 263 -11.29 -11.53 8.01
N ASP A 264 -9.99 -11.86 8.23
CA ASP A 264 -9.60 -12.66 9.39
C ASP A 264 -9.76 -11.89 10.71
N ALA A 265 -9.53 -10.58 10.68
CA ALA A 265 -9.74 -9.71 11.84
C ALA A 265 -11.23 -9.57 12.20
N GLU A 266 -12.09 -9.36 11.22
CA GLU A 266 -13.53 -9.31 11.39
C GLU A 266 -14.10 -10.62 11.94
N GLU A 267 -13.65 -11.78 11.43
CA GLU A 267 -14.03 -13.07 11.98
C GLU A 267 -13.55 -13.25 13.42
N THR A 268 -12.38 -12.70 13.74
CA THR A 268 -11.83 -12.75 15.09
C THR A 268 -12.59 -11.83 16.04
N ALA A 269 -13.05 -10.67 15.57
CA ALA A 269 -13.95 -9.79 16.35
C ALA A 269 -15.26 -10.50 16.71
N ILE A 270 -15.85 -11.23 15.76
CA ILE A 270 -17.04 -12.07 16.04
C ILE A 270 -16.69 -13.18 17.06
N ALA A 271 -15.50 -13.82 16.94
CA ALA A 271 -15.07 -14.82 17.90
C ALA A 271 -14.90 -14.24 19.31
N LEU A 272 -14.35 -13.03 19.45
CA LEU A 272 -14.28 -12.33 20.74
C LEU A 272 -15.67 -12.05 21.33
N ALA A 273 -16.62 -11.64 20.49
CA ALA A 273 -18.00 -11.43 20.95
C ALA A 273 -18.65 -12.72 21.45
N LEU A 274 -18.35 -13.87 20.83
CA LEU A 274 -18.83 -15.20 21.27
C LEU A 274 -18.24 -15.66 22.62
N THR A 275 -17.18 -15.02 23.11
CA THR A 275 -16.63 -15.30 24.44
C THR A 275 -17.36 -14.53 25.55
N LEU A 276 -18.20 -13.56 25.22
CA LEU A 276 -18.90 -12.76 26.21
C LEU A 276 -20.13 -13.52 26.71
N PRO A 277 -20.29 -13.70 28.04
CA PRO A 277 -21.34 -14.56 28.60
C PRO A 277 -22.75 -14.02 28.35
N ASN A 278 -22.90 -12.72 28.13
CA ASN A 278 -24.21 -12.08 27.99
C ASN A 278 -24.53 -11.68 26.53
N ALA A 279 -23.70 -12.04 25.58
CA ALA A 279 -23.93 -11.73 24.17
C ALA A 279 -24.99 -12.68 23.57
N THR A 280 -26.16 -12.13 23.23
CA THR A 280 -27.24 -12.87 22.58
C THR A 280 -27.32 -12.59 21.08
N THR A 281 -26.91 -11.38 20.68
CA THR A 281 -26.90 -10.97 19.28
C THR A 281 -25.60 -10.24 18.94
N ILE A 282 -24.89 -10.72 17.91
CA ILE A 282 -23.67 -10.12 17.40
C ILE A 282 -23.99 -9.45 16.05
N ILE A 283 -23.71 -8.16 15.94
CA ILE A 283 -23.95 -7.36 14.75
C ILE A 283 -22.58 -7.00 14.15
N SER A 284 -22.35 -7.41 12.91
CA SER A 284 -21.12 -7.14 12.16
C SER A 284 -21.47 -6.59 10.78
N ASP A 285 -20.66 -5.64 10.28
CA ASP A 285 -20.83 -5.10 8.94
C ASP A 285 -20.01 -5.89 7.88
N SER A 286 -19.16 -6.80 8.32
CA SER A 286 -18.40 -7.69 7.44
C SER A 286 -19.29 -8.80 6.87
N LYS A 287 -19.78 -8.58 5.65
CA LYS A 287 -20.58 -9.58 4.93
C LYS A 287 -19.87 -10.92 4.77
N ARG A 288 -18.56 -10.90 4.55
CA ARG A 288 -17.73 -12.11 4.38
C ARG A 288 -17.58 -12.87 5.68
N ALA A 289 -17.28 -12.19 6.77
CA ALA A 289 -17.17 -12.82 8.09
C ALA A 289 -18.47 -13.53 8.46
N VAL A 290 -19.63 -12.87 8.33
CA VAL A 290 -20.95 -13.47 8.58
C VAL A 290 -21.21 -14.70 7.68
N GLN A 291 -20.84 -14.63 6.39
CA GLN A 291 -20.96 -15.78 5.47
C GLN A 291 -20.08 -16.96 5.88
N ASN A 292 -18.87 -16.69 6.36
CA ASN A 292 -17.93 -17.73 6.75
C ASN A 292 -18.41 -18.44 8.04
N TYR A 293 -18.95 -17.71 8.98
CA TYR A 293 -19.63 -18.31 10.15
C TYR A 293 -20.84 -19.15 9.74
N ALA A 294 -21.67 -18.68 8.79
CA ALA A 294 -22.80 -19.46 8.26
C ALA A 294 -22.33 -20.76 7.60
N ARG A 295 -21.20 -20.72 6.87
CA ARG A 295 -20.60 -21.92 6.23
C ARG A 295 -19.88 -22.82 7.24
N GLY A 296 -19.61 -22.33 8.46
CA GLY A 296 -18.83 -23.02 9.47
C GLY A 296 -17.34 -23.09 9.16
N ARG A 297 -16.80 -22.10 8.44
CA ARG A 297 -15.39 -22.00 8.02
C ARG A 297 -14.85 -20.63 8.43
N ILE A 298 -13.96 -20.57 9.42
CA ILE A 298 -13.46 -19.35 10.05
C ILE A 298 -11.94 -19.28 10.02
N SER A 299 -11.38 -18.10 10.28
CA SER A 299 -9.93 -17.90 10.37
C SER A 299 -9.29 -18.72 11.50
N ARG A 300 -7.98 -18.96 11.41
CA ARG A 300 -7.22 -19.64 12.46
C ARG A 300 -7.28 -18.88 13.78
N PHE A 301 -7.27 -17.55 13.73
CA PHE A 301 -7.35 -16.71 14.90
C PHE A 301 -8.69 -16.89 15.62
N ALA A 302 -9.80 -16.81 14.87
CA ALA A 302 -11.14 -17.06 15.39
C ALA A 302 -11.27 -18.49 15.93
N ALA A 303 -10.77 -19.49 15.20
CA ALA A 303 -10.81 -20.89 15.63
C ALA A 303 -10.00 -21.13 16.91
N ARG A 304 -8.87 -20.41 17.10
CA ARG A 304 -8.06 -20.51 18.31
C ARG A 304 -8.80 -19.97 19.52
N ILE A 305 -9.47 -18.83 19.40
CA ILE A 305 -10.29 -18.24 20.46
C ILE A 305 -11.44 -19.19 20.86
N LEU A 306 -12.09 -19.76 19.84
CA LEU A 306 -13.29 -20.60 20.06
C LEU A 306 -12.99 -22.06 20.39
N ARG A 307 -11.72 -22.48 20.48
CA ARG A 307 -11.33 -23.88 20.67
C ARG A 307 -11.99 -24.51 21.90
N ASP A 308 -11.96 -23.80 23.01
CA ASP A 308 -12.40 -24.28 24.31
C ASP A 308 -13.68 -23.57 24.80
N ILE A 309 -14.36 -22.86 23.90
CA ILE A 309 -15.61 -22.14 24.18
C ILE A 309 -16.79 -23.09 23.96
N VAL A 310 -17.62 -23.21 24.97
CA VAL A 310 -18.91 -23.90 24.91
C VAL A 310 -19.98 -22.89 25.28
N PRO A 311 -20.68 -22.28 24.29
CA PRO A 311 -21.78 -21.36 24.60
C PRO A 311 -22.89 -22.07 25.36
N THR A 312 -23.46 -21.43 26.36
CA THR A 312 -24.61 -21.95 27.11
C THR A 312 -25.92 -21.69 26.38
N ASP A 313 -26.00 -20.56 25.69
CA ASP A 313 -27.19 -20.09 25.02
C ASP A 313 -27.01 -19.94 23.53
N THR A 314 -28.11 -19.82 22.80
CA THR A 314 -28.07 -19.58 21.34
C THR A 314 -27.71 -18.12 21.08
N VAL A 315 -26.64 -17.89 20.31
CA VAL A 315 -26.18 -16.56 19.89
C VAL A 315 -26.52 -16.33 18.41
N SER A 316 -27.14 -15.19 18.14
CA SER A 316 -27.50 -14.79 16.77
C SER A 316 -26.41 -13.90 16.15
N ILE A 317 -25.97 -14.20 14.92
CA ILE A 317 -25.12 -13.29 14.13
C ILE A 317 -25.98 -12.61 13.06
N VAL A 318 -25.93 -11.28 13.03
CA VAL A 318 -26.71 -10.43 12.12
C VAL A 318 -25.77 -9.53 11.34
N TRP A 319 -25.94 -9.50 10.02
CA TRP A 319 -25.20 -8.57 9.18
C TRP A 319 -25.89 -7.20 9.14
N ALA A 320 -25.10 -6.12 9.30
CA ALA A 320 -25.52 -4.73 9.11
C ALA A 320 -24.78 -4.10 7.91
N PRO A 321 -25.39 -3.19 7.15
CA PRO A 321 -24.68 -2.46 6.11
C PRO A 321 -23.63 -1.52 6.69
N ALA A 322 -22.38 -1.59 6.23
CA ALA A 322 -21.33 -0.64 6.61
C ALA A 322 -21.67 0.80 6.21
N HIS A 323 -21.21 1.79 6.97
CA HIS A 323 -21.36 3.22 6.66
C HIS A 323 -22.80 3.67 6.30
N SER A 324 -23.79 3.17 7.00
CA SER A 324 -25.21 3.44 6.74
C SER A 324 -25.94 3.98 7.99
N SER A 325 -25.20 4.69 8.85
CA SER A 325 -25.71 5.39 10.05
C SER A 325 -26.37 4.45 11.09
N LEU A 326 -25.71 3.33 11.41
CA LEU A 326 -26.06 2.48 12.53
C LEU A 326 -25.19 2.85 13.74
N PRO A 327 -25.72 3.56 14.78
CA PRO A 327 -24.91 4.12 15.85
C PRO A 327 -23.97 3.12 16.54
N GLY A 328 -24.46 1.92 16.88
CA GLY A 328 -23.63 0.89 17.51
C GLY A 328 -22.46 0.43 16.64
N ASN A 329 -22.65 0.34 15.31
CA ASN A 329 -21.59 0.02 14.39
C ASN A 329 -20.60 1.19 14.23
N ASP A 330 -21.10 2.43 14.21
CA ASP A 330 -20.25 3.62 14.12
C ASP A 330 -19.37 3.75 15.39
N PHE A 331 -19.90 3.41 16.57
CA PHE A 331 -19.11 3.34 17.81
C PHE A 331 -18.01 2.27 17.71
N ALA A 332 -18.34 1.05 17.29
CA ALA A 332 -17.36 -0.01 17.13
C ALA A 332 -16.24 0.42 16.16
N HIS A 333 -16.62 1.01 15.03
CA HIS A 333 -15.69 1.50 14.03
C HIS A 333 -14.71 2.58 14.56
N ASN A 334 -15.24 3.56 15.29
CA ASN A 334 -14.40 4.62 15.88
C ASN A 334 -13.49 4.05 16.97
N THR A 335 -14.01 3.17 17.83
CA THR A 335 -13.23 2.52 18.89
C THR A 335 -12.10 1.64 18.32
N ALA A 336 -12.35 0.88 17.24
CA ALA A 336 -11.33 0.09 16.58
C ALA A 336 -10.19 0.97 16.05
N ARG A 337 -10.52 2.10 15.44
CA ARG A 337 -9.53 3.07 14.94
C ARG A 337 -8.74 3.75 16.06
N GLU A 338 -9.36 4.11 17.15
CA GLU A 338 -8.69 4.71 18.32
C GLU A 338 -7.70 3.73 18.94
N LEU A 339 -8.07 2.46 19.08
CA LEU A 339 -7.20 1.44 19.63
C LEU A 339 -6.07 1.05 18.69
N ALA A 340 -6.22 1.22 17.38
CA ALA A 340 -5.18 0.94 16.38
C ALA A 340 -3.90 1.78 16.56
N TYR A 341 -3.97 2.90 17.28
CA TYR A 341 -2.82 3.74 17.63
C TYR A 341 -2.22 3.41 19.00
N ARG A 342 -2.94 2.67 19.86
CA ARG A 342 -2.54 2.39 21.24
C ARG A 342 -1.84 1.04 21.42
N ALA A 343 -1.90 0.15 20.41
CA ALA A 343 -1.24 -1.14 20.50
C ALA A 343 0.30 -0.95 20.49
N PRO A 344 1.04 -1.43 21.51
CA PRO A 344 2.48 -1.29 21.57
C PRO A 344 3.12 -2.01 20.38
N GLY A 345 4.12 -1.38 19.76
CA GLY A 345 4.90 -2.01 18.72
C GLY A 345 5.69 -3.20 19.26
N ASP A 346 5.96 -4.20 18.42
CA ASP A 346 6.71 -5.44 18.70
C ASP A 346 8.06 -5.23 19.45
N ARG A 347 8.59 -4.01 19.48
CA ARG A 347 9.92 -3.71 20.02
C ARG A 347 9.95 -3.55 21.54
N GLU A 348 8.83 -3.25 22.18
CA GLU A 348 8.80 -2.94 23.62
C GLU A 348 8.25 -4.06 24.50
N SER A 349 7.48 -5.00 23.95
CA SER A 349 6.75 -5.98 24.76
C SER A 349 7.47 -7.30 25.01
N GLY A 350 8.55 -7.61 24.29
CA GLY A 350 9.23 -8.91 24.36
C GLY A 350 8.34 -10.12 24.00
N LEU A 351 7.10 -9.88 23.58
CA LEU A 351 6.15 -10.89 23.16
C LEU A 351 6.46 -11.27 21.71
N THR A 352 6.90 -12.48 21.49
CA THR A 352 6.95 -13.10 20.16
C THR A 352 5.52 -13.32 19.69
N LEU A 353 4.98 -12.37 18.94
CA LEU A 353 3.75 -12.57 18.21
C LEU A 353 3.97 -13.72 17.23
N HIS A 354 3.18 -14.77 17.32
CA HIS A 354 3.11 -15.80 16.29
C HIS A 354 2.66 -15.15 14.99
N LYS A 355 3.62 -14.84 14.12
CA LYS A 355 3.34 -14.35 12.78
C LYS A 355 2.78 -15.49 11.94
N ASP A 356 1.52 -15.40 11.58
CA ASP A 356 0.95 -16.33 10.62
C ASP A 356 1.62 -16.17 9.26
N VAL A 357 1.72 -17.28 8.54
CA VAL A 357 2.27 -17.27 7.17
C VAL A 357 1.37 -16.43 6.29
N LEU A 358 1.93 -15.37 5.71
CA LEU A 358 1.23 -14.52 4.76
C LEU A 358 0.95 -15.32 3.49
N THR A 359 -0.29 -15.32 3.02
CA THR A 359 -0.74 -16.19 1.93
C THR A 359 -1.25 -15.44 0.70
N THR A 360 -1.69 -14.18 0.88
CA THR A 360 -2.21 -13.38 -0.21
C THR A 360 -1.17 -12.40 -0.75
N TYR A 361 -1.31 -12.04 -2.03
CA TYR A 361 -0.48 -11.02 -2.66
C TYR A 361 -0.52 -9.68 -1.88
N GLN A 362 -1.70 -9.29 -1.42
CA GLN A 362 -1.87 -8.04 -0.68
C GLN A 362 -1.12 -8.08 0.67
N GLU A 363 -1.32 -9.12 1.46
CA GLU A 363 -0.62 -9.30 2.75
C GLU A 363 0.90 -9.23 2.59
N ILE A 364 1.44 -10.00 1.64
CA ILE A 364 2.89 -10.10 1.42
C ILE A 364 3.45 -8.73 1.00
N THR A 365 2.85 -8.09 0.00
CA THR A 365 3.35 -6.80 -0.49
C THR A 365 3.17 -5.68 0.51
N GLN A 366 2.11 -5.71 1.32
CA GLN A 366 1.89 -4.75 2.41
C GLN A 366 2.89 -4.96 3.55
N ALA A 367 3.15 -6.20 3.95
CA ALA A 367 4.16 -6.51 4.98
C ALA A 367 5.55 -5.96 4.62
N TYR A 368 5.97 -6.11 3.36
CA TYR A 368 7.22 -5.51 2.87
C TYR A 368 7.25 -3.98 2.99
N ARG A 369 6.14 -3.30 2.68
CA ARG A 369 6.07 -1.84 2.79
C ARG A 369 6.10 -1.38 4.24
N LEU A 370 5.26 -1.97 5.10
CA LEU A 370 5.17 -1.62 6.52
C LEU A 370 6.48 -1.88 7.28
N ALA A 371 7.19 -2.97 6.95
CA ALA A 371 8.47 -3.31 7.60
C ALA A 371 9.56 -2.24 7.41
N ARG A 372 9.45 -1.39 6.39
CA ARG A 372 10.43 -0.33 6.08
C ARG A 372 9.88 1.08 6.16
N GLU A 373 8.58 1.23 6.40
CA GLU A 373 7.95 2.53 6.58
C GLU A 373 8.50 3.20 7.83
N ARG A 374 9.11 4.37 7.64
CA ARG A 374 9.64 5.22 8.70
C ARG A 374 8.91 6.55 8.73
N TYR A 375 8.56 7.04 7.56
CA TYR A 375 7.98 8.37 7.38
C TYR A 375 6.49 8.26 7.03
N PRO A 376 5.60 8.67 7.94
CA PRO A 376 4.17 8.60 7.72
C PRO A 376 3.71 9.53 6.59
N ALA A 377 2.57 9.22 6.00
CA ALA A 377 1.92 10.11 5.06
C ALA A 377 1.55 11.45 5.70
N GLY A 378 1.38 12.47 4.87
CA GLY A 378 0.80 13.73 5.34
C GLY A 378 -0.62 13.50 5.86
N HIS A 379 -0.95 14.11 7.00
CA HIS A 379 -2.29 14.01 7.56
C HIS A 379 -3.34 14.59 6.58
N LYS A 380 -4.54 14.00 6.56
CA LYS A 380 -5.61 14.39 5.62
C LYS A 380 -6.05 15.86 5.71
N SER A 381 -5.81 16.53 6.85
CA SER A 381 -6.11 17.95 7.05
C SER A 381 -5.12 18.89 6.33
N LEU A 382 -3.94 18.41 5.95
CA LEU A 382 -2.97 19.23 5.24
C LEU A 382 -3.53 19.63 3.87
N SER A 383 -3.23 20.86 3.46
CA SER A 383 -3.47 21.28 2.09
C SER A 383 -2.59 20.50 1.11
N LYS A 384 -2.92 20.51 -0.16
CA LYS A 384 -2.11 19.81 -1.18
C LYS A 384 -0.67 20.34 -1.23
N ALA A 385 -0.49 21.63 -1.05
CA ALA A 385 0.85 22.24 -0.99
C ALA A 385 1.64 21.77 0.22
N GLN A 386 1.00 21.66 1.39
CA GLN A 386 1.63 21.14 2.61
C GLN A 386 1.97 19.65 2.48
N GLU A 387 1.08 18.78 1.91
CA GLU A 387 1.40 17.38 1.62
C GLU A 387 2.69 17.26 0.79
N HIS A 388 2.79 18.04 -0.27
CA HIS A 388 3.95 18.04 -1.15
C HIS A 388 5.22 18.53 -0.44
N THR A 389 5.13 19.58 0.36
CA THR A 389 6.22 20.11 1.20
C THR A 389 6.66 19.06 2.20
N TRP A 390 5.72 18.42 2.91
CA TRP A 390 5.98 17.37 3.88
C TRP A 390 6.80 16.23 3.29
N ARG A 391 6.39 15.70 2.14
CA ARG A 391 7.13 14.61 1.46
C ARG A 391 8.52 15.03 1.03
N ARG A 392 8.71 16.29 0.62
CA ARG A 392 10.03 16.82 0.27
C ARG A 392 10.94 17.00 1.48
N LEU A 393 10.41 17.41 2.63
CA LEU A 393 11.15 17.46 3.88
C LEU A 393 11.61 16.06 4.31
N GLN A 394 10.71 15.08 4.34
CA GLN A 394 11.02 13.69 4.67
C GLN A 394 12.09 13.07 3.76
N THR A 395 12.07 13.40 2.49
CA THR A 395 13.02 12.88 1.51
C THR A 395 14.29 13.71 1.32
N ASN A 396 14.44 14.79 2.09
CA ASN A 396 15.55 15.74 2.00
C ASN A 396 15.70 16.35 0.59
N THR A 397 14.58 16.61 -0.08
CA THR A 397 14.53 17.18 -1.44
C THR A 397 13.78 18.50 -1.51
N TYR A 398 13.52 19.10 -0.35
CA TYR A 398 12.98 20.45 -0.30
C TYR A 398 14.00 21.45 -0.86
N PRO A 399 13.57 22.43 -1.68
CA PRO A 399 14.48 23.34 -2.34
C PRO A 399 15.35 24.15 -1.34
N HIS A 400 16.64 24.20 -1.61
CA HIS A 400 17.60 24.95 -0.81
C HIS A 400 18.78 25.45 -1.68
N PRO A 401 19.51 26.50 -1.26
CA PRO A 401 20.55 27.14 -2.08
C PRO A 401 21.62 26.20 -2.62
N THR A 402 22.05 25.19 -1.85
CA THR A 402 23.02 24.21 -2.33
C THR A 402 22.50 23.39 -3.51
N ILE A 403 21.20 23.01 -3.55
CA ILE A 403 20.60 22.36 -4.73
C ILE A 403 20.59 23.32 -5.91
N TYR A 404 20.20 24.59 -5.67
CA TYR A 404 20.17 25.60 -6.71
C TYR A 404 21.55 25.89 -7.30
N SER A 405 22.62 25.92 -6.50
CA SER A 405 23.98 26.12 -7.00
C SER A 405 24.49 24.97 -7.89
N HIS A 406 24.00 23.73 -7.66
CA HIS A 406 24.32 22.61 -8.57
C HIS A 406 23.56 22.68 -9.90
N ILE A 407 22.36 23.26 -9.90
CA ILE A 407 21.51 23.35 -11.10
C ILE A 407 21.83 24.65 -11.89
N TYR A 408 22.09 25.75 -11.18
CA TYR A 408 22.36 27.07 -11.73
C TYR A 408 23.60 27.69 -11.07
N PRO A 409 24.81 27.15 -11.36
CA PRO A 409 26.05 27.58 -10.70
C PRO A 409 26.37 29.07 -10.91
N ASP A 410 25.96 29.62 -12.05
CA ASP A 410 26.19 31.03 -12.39
C ASP A 410 25.29 31.99 -11.61
N ARG A 411 24.23 31.50 -10.94
CA ARG A 411 23.22 32.33 -10.27
C ARG A 411 23.21 32.17 -8.74
N TYR A 412 23.63 31.00 -8.25
CA TYR A 412 23.55 30.67 -6.83
C TYR A 412 24.88 30.15 -6.32
N THR A 413 25.35 30.73 -5.22
CA THR A 413 26.61 30.34 -4.56
C THR A 413 26.47 29.07 -3.71
N GLY A 414 25.25 28.69 -3.34
CA GLY A 414 25.00 27.57 -2.43
C GLY A 414 25.37 27.89 -0.96
N ILE A 415 25.78 29.11 -0.64
CA ILE A 415 26.19 29.54 0.70
C ILE A 415 25.03 30.19 1.44
N CYS A 416 25.00 30.02 2.74
CA CYS A 416 24.00 30.64 3.62
C CYS A 416 24.11 32.17 3.61
N LYS A 417 22.97 32.87 3.68
CA LYS A 417 22.93 34.34 3.78
C LYS A 417 23.34 34.88 5.16
N PHE A 418 23.25 34.05 6.17
CA PHE A 418 23.46 34.42 7.56
C PHE A 418 24.82 33.96 8.10
N CYS A 419 25.53 33.07 7.40
CA CYS A 419 26.84 32.57 7.78
C CYS A 419 27.58 31.99 6.55
N PRO A 420 28.91 31.79 6.60
CA PRO A 420 29.71 31.33 5.47
C PRO A 420 29.63 29.81 5.21
N GLN A 421 28.62 29.13 5.75
CA GLN A 421 28.46 27.70 5.61
C GLN A 421 27.56 27.34 4.40
N PRO A 422 27.68 26.10 3.79
CA PRO A 422 26.77 25.62 2.76
C PRO A 422 25.33 25.62 3.27
N ALA A 423 24.42 26.21 2.50
CA ALA A 423 22.98 26.26 2.81
C ALA A 423 22.25 25.01 2.32
N ASN A 424 22.58 23.84 2.87
CA ASN A 424 21.81 22.62 2.69
C ASN A 424 20.51 22.64 3.51
N LEU A 425 19.62 21.68 3.30
CA LEU A 425 18.31 21.67 3.98
C LEU A 425 18.44 21.68 5.50
N THR A 426 19.29 20.85 6.07
CA THR A 426 19.54 20.76 7.51
C THR A 426 20.00 22.12 8.07
N HIS A 427 20.97 22.73 7.40
CA HIS A 427 21.50 24.04 7.79
C HIS A 427 20.41 25.11 7.72
N MET A 428 19.60 25.14 6.68
CA MET A 428 18.50 26.10 6.55
C MET A 428 17.43 25.93 7.61
N MET A 429 17.03 24.68 7.88
CA MET A 429 15.87 24.41 8.73
C MET A 429 16.16 24.66 10.21
N TRP A 430 17.33 24.27 10.71
CA TRP A 430 17.67 24.39 12.14
C TRP A 430 19.17 24.52 12.44
N GLY A 431 20.06 24.14 11.53
CA GLY A 431 21.52 24.10 11.83
C GLY A 431 22.26 25.44 11.75
N CYS A 432 21.65 26.49 11.22
CA CYS A 432 22.31 27.79 11.15
C CYS A 432 22.25 28.51 12.51
N PRO A 433 23.41 28.85 13.13
CA PRO A 433 23.44 29.57 14.41
C PRO A 433 22.84 30.97 14.32
N ASN A 434 22.92 31.58 13.15
CA ASN A 434 22.51 33.00 12.93
C ASN A 434 21.11 33.09 12.31
N LEU A 435 20.32 32.04 12.33
CA LEU A 435 18.97 32.06 11.79
C LEU A 435 18.08 33.03 12.62
N PRO A 436 17.35 33.96 11.97
CA PRO A 436 16.55 34.98 12.68
C PRO A 436 15.46 34.39 13.58
N LYS A 437 14.92 33.24 13.20
CA LYS A 437 13.95 32.46 13.98
C LYS A 437 14.35 31.01 13.90
N ARG A 438 14.27 30.25 14.99
CA ARG A 438 14.46 28.81 15.04
C ARG A 438 13.09 28.12 15.17
N TYR A 439 12.95 26.97 14.53
CA TYR A 439 11.76 26.14 14.69
C TYR A 439 11.89 25.32 15.98
N GLY A 440 11.04 25.64 16.96
CA GLY A 440 10.95 24.89 18.22
C GLY A 440 12.33 24.63 18.88
N ASN A 441 12.46 23.46 19.49
CA ASN A 441 13.67 23.02 20.16
C ASN A 441 14.47 21.99 19.31
N VAL A 442 14.44 22.08 17.97
CA VAL A 442 15.21 21.18 17.11
C VAL A 442 16.65 21.65 17.06
N GLU A 443 17.55 20.91 17.67
CA GLU A 443 18.99 21.17 17.75
C GLU A 443 19.84 20.04 17.16
N THR A 444 19.26 18.84 17.00
CA THR A 444 19.97 17.66 16.52
C THR A 444 19.27 17.01 15.33
N MET A 445 20.01 16.19 14.57
CA MET A 445 19.48 15.44 13.45
C MET A 445 18.44 14.39 13.89
N GLU A 446 18.61 13.83 15.08
CA GLU A 446 17.68 12.86 15.68
C GLU A 446 16.33 13.51 15.99
N GLN A 447 16.35 14.73 16.56
CA GLN A 447 15.13 15.49 16.84
C GLN A 447 14.40 15.86 15.53
N TRP A 448 15.16 16.30 14.51
CA TRP A 448 14.61 16.55 13.18
C TRP A 448 13.96 15.30 12.58
N ASP A 449 14.66 14.19 12.63
CA ASP A 449 14.16 12.93 12.08
C ASP A 449 12.93 12.41 12.86
N ALA A 450 12.92 12.54 14.19
CA ALA A 450 11.75 12.22 15.02
C ALA A 450 10.54 13.09 14.63
N MET A 451 10.74 14.38 14.37
CA MET A 451 9.68 15.27 13.88
C MET A 451 9.16 14.80 12.52
N MET A 452 10.04 14.38 11.59
CA MET A 452 9.64 13.86 10.28
C MET A 452 8.90 12.52 10.36
N CYS A 453 9.02 11.81 11.47
CA CYS A 453 8.26 10.57 11.77
C CYS A 453 6.91 10.85 12.46
N SER A 454 6.56 12.10 12.75
CA SER A 454 5.31 12.44 13.44
C SER A 454 4.09 12.30 12.54
N SER A 455 3.03 11.69 13.06
CA SER A 455 1.68 11.67 12.45
C SER A 455 0.77 12.79 12.94
N ASP A 456 1.23 13.62 13.89
CA ASP A 456 0.45 14.74 14.43
C ASP A 456 0.26 15.83 13.35
N PRO A 457 -1.00 16.19 13.01
CA PRO A 457 -1.28 17.21 12.01
C PRO A 457 -0.73 18.59 12.38
N VAL A 458 -0.65 18.93 13.68
CA VAL A 458 -0.12 20.21 14.14
C VAL A 458 1.39 20.30 13.88
N VAL A 459 2.11 19.23 14.20
CA VAL A 459 3.57 19.15 13.95
C VAL A 459 3.85 19.20 12.46
N GLN A 460 3.09 18.44 11.64
CA GLN A 460 3.26 18.42 10.20
C GLN A 460 2.98 19.79 9.54
N ALA A 461 1.88 20.44 9.92
CA ALA A 461 1.51 21.76 9.41
C ALA A 461 2.58 22.82 9.78
N ALA A 462 2.98 22.84 11.03
CA ALA A 462 3.98 23.78 11.53
C ALA A 462 5.36 23.60 10.86
N ALA A 463 5.79 22.37 10.61
CA ALA A 463 7.02 22.09 9.86
C ALA A 463 6.94 22.59 8.40
N CYS A 464 5.79 22.45 7.76
CA CYS A 464 5.56 22.94 6.39
C CYS A 464 5.54 24.46 6.32
N GLU A 465 4.90 25.13 7.27
CA GLU A 465 4.85 26.60 7.38
C GLU A 465 6.23 27.18 7.66
N TRP A 466 6.98 26.56 8.56
CA TRP A 466 8.37 26.93 8.83
C TRP A 466 9.23 26.83 7.58
N ALA A 467 9.14 25.73 6.84
CA ALA A 467 9.88 25.54 5.59
C ALA A 467 9.56 26.63 4.55
N ALA A 468 8.29 26.98 4.40
CA ALA A 468 7.84 28.04 3.50
C ALA A 468 8.37 29.42 3.94
N GLY A 469 8.33 29.73 5.25
CA GLY A 469 8.87 30.96 5.81
C GLY A 469 10.39 31.10 5.59
N ILE A 470 11.14 30.02 5.85
CA ILE A 470 12.58 29.99 5.60
C ILE A 470 12.92 30.18 4.12
N GLN A 471 12.17 29.54 3.22
CA GLN A 471 12.38 29.73 1.78
C GLN A 471 12.19 31.19 1.37
N GLY A 472 11.22 31.89 1.95
CA GLY A 472 11.02 33.33 1.75
C GLY A 472 12.27 34.17 2.06
N PHE A 473 12.99 33.87 3.15
CA PHE A 473 14.24 34.59 3.48
C PHE A 473 15.34 34.41 2.45
N TYR A 474 15.35 33.30 1.72
CA TYR A 474 16.35 33.03 0.69
C TYR A 474 15.92 33.48 -0.72
N SER A 475 14.63 33.72 -0.97
CA SER A 475 14.11 34.18 -2.27
C SER A 475 14.09 35.70 -2.43
N HIS A 476 13.89 36.47 -1.33
CA HIS A 476 13.73 37.94 -1.40
C HIS A 476 15.02 38.73 -1.60
N ALA A 477 16.20 38.12 -1.59
CA ALA A 477 17.46 38.89 -1.63
C ALA A 477 18.03 39.13 -3.04
N ASP A 478 17.54 38.46 -4.07
CA ASP A 478 18.15 38.52 -5.41
C ASP A 478 17.28 39.20 -6.48
N GLY A 479 16.28 40.01 -6.08
CA GLY A 479 15.45 40.80 -7.02
C GLY A 479 14.64 39.96 -8.02
N CYS A 480 14.48 38.68 -7.76
CA CYS A 480 13.80 37.73 -8.64
C CYS A 480 12.33 37.60 -8.25
N SER A 481 11.46 38.08 -9.15
CA SER A 481 10.01 37.97 -9.06
C SER A 481 9.54 36.48 -8.95
N ASP A 482 8.35 36.28 -8.38
CA ASP A 482 7.63 34.99 -8.21
C ASP A 482 7.60 34.07 -9.46
N GLN A 483 7.96 34.58 -10.62
CA GLN A 483 8.01 33.85 -11.88
C GLN A 483 9.08 32.75 -11.91
N MET A 484 10.17 32.85 -11.10
CA MET A 484 11.24 31.86 -11.08
C MET A 484 10.96 30.63 -10.19
N VAL A 485 10.07 30.74 -9.24
CA VAL A 485 9.57 29.54 -8.50
C VAL A 485 8.76 28.66 -9.47
N HIS A 486 8.15 29.25 -10.49
CA HIS A 486 7.47 28.56 -11.57
C HIS A 486 8.42 27.77 -12.46
N ASP A 487 9.62 28.30 -12.76
CA ASP A 487 10.57 27.68 -13.69
C ASP A 487 11.25 26.41 -13.12
N PHE A 488 11.40 26.30 -11.78
CA PHE A 488 11.91 25.08 -11.15
C PHE A 488 11.04 23.84 -11.41
N TYR A 489 9.75 24.05 -11.68
CA TYR A 489 8.83 22.97 -12.10
C TYR A 489 8.89 22.68 -13.60
N PHE A 490 9.40 23.60 -14.41
CA PHE A 490 9.54 23.42 -15.86
C PHE A 490 10.82 22.66 -16.25
N VAL A 491 11.93 22.84 -15.53
CA VAL A 491 13.24 22.22 -15.85
C VAL A 491 13.25 20.70 -15.57
N ASN A 492 12.31 20.15 -14.80
CA ASN A 492 12.10 18.71 -14.70
C ASN A 492 11.30 18.12 -15.88
N CYS A 493 11.06 18.88 -16.95
CA CYS A 493 10.52 18.38 -18.18
C CYS A 493 11.68 17.86 -19.05
N ILE A 494 11.76 16.55 -19.22
CA ILE A 494 12.72 15.85 -20.12
C ILE A 494 12.69 16.43 -21.55
N CYS A 495 11.64 17.18 -21.94
CA CYS A 495 11.56 17.84 -23.23
C CYS A 495 12.55 18.99 -23.44
N CYS A 496 13.10 19.58 -22.37
CA CYS A 496 14.08 20.66 -22.52
C CYS A 496 15.53 20.16 -22.66
N LEU A 497 15.81 18.93 -22.19
CA LEU A 497 17.13 18.29 -22.32
C LEU A 497 17.38 17.71 -23.73
N PHE A 498 16.35 17.56 -24.57
CA PHE A 498 16.49 17.05 -25.94
C PHE A 498 16.46 18.14 -27.02
N LYS A 499 16.34 19.42 -26.66
CA LYS A 499 16.43 20.52 -27.63
C LYS A 499 17.86 21.05 -27.87
N GLU A 500 18.83 20.63 -27.07
CA GLU A 500 20.24 21.02 -27.23
C GLU A 500 21.16 19.91 -27.80
N LEU A 501 20.58 18.82 -28.33
CA LEU A 501 21.34 17.72 -28.95
C LEU A 501 20.93 17.45 -30.41
N ASP A 502 20.37 18.44 -31.13
CA ASP A 502 20.28 18.44 -32.58
C ASP A 502 21.42 19.34 -33.14
N VAL A 503 22.61 18.76 -33.22
CA VAL A 503 23.65 19.07 -34.23
C VAL A 503 24.26 17.76 -34.65
#